data_94a8dd6e60a28ce5beb133a9f2f9cc6d
#
_entry.id   94a8dd6e60a28ce5beb133a9f2f9cc6d
#
_cell.length_a   1.000
_cell.length_b   1.000
_cell.length_c   1.000
_cell.angle_alpha   90.00
_cell.angle_beta   90.00
_cell.angle_gamma   90.00
#
_symmetry.space_group_name_H-M   'P 1'
#
loop_
_entity.id
_entity.type
_entity.pdbx_description
1 polymer ?
#
loop_
_entity_poly.entity_id
_entity_poly.type
_entity_poly.pdbx_seq_one_letter_code
_entity_poly.pdbx_strand_id
1 'polypeptide(L)'
;MKRLLLASALVLATGTASFAADAIEPAMPMEEAPMVFSWTGVYLGAQAGYLWGDGSLVFTNGDFSNTSPDGFLGGIYAGANMQLNNGFVIGAEADIAWTNADDNAVGFNAAGVQYPFPANGFEQDVNWTGAVRARLGYAVDRFLPYIAGGVAFADVNQTLVSAGVAYNRDNTYTGWTLGGGVEYAFTDNLIGRLEYRYTDFGDVDFGADGFLLPQTTDLTTNDVRVGISYKF
;
A
#
# COMPACT_ATOMS: atom_id res chain seq x y z
N MET A 1 57.87 26.87 -20.88
CA MET A 1 58.56 27.31 -22.12
C MET A 1 57.59 27.22 -23.25
N LYS A 2 57.52 28.38 -24.02
CA LYS A 2 56.90 28.57 -25.37
C LYS A 2 55.36 28.54 -25.41
N ARG A 3 54.77 29.64 -25.34
CA ARG A 3 54.22 30.71 -26.20
C ARG A 3 54.10 30.29 -27.67
N LEU A 4 52.89 30.40 -28.25
CA LEU A 4 52.70 30.97 -29.59
C LEU A 4 51.27 31.48 -29.77
N LEU A 5 51.22 32.79 -30.02
CA LEU A 5 50.16 33.62 -30.55
C LEU A 5 49.99 33.38 -32.06
N LEU A 6 48.79 33.60 -32.59
CA LEU A 6 48.52 34.11 -33.97
C LEU A 6 46.99 34.36 -34.01
N ALA A 7 46.53 35.59 -33.96
CA ALA A 7 46.51 36.71 -34.92
C ALA A 7 45.48 36.53 -36.06
N SER A 8 44.41 37.27 -35.93
CA SER A 8 43.67 38.13 -36.84
C SER A 8 43.46 37.72 -38.31
N ALA A 9 42.17 37.72 -38.71
CA ALA A 9 41.78 38.28 -40.03
C ALA A 9 40.32 38.77 -39.95
N LEU A 10 40.21 40.10 -39.91
CA LEU A 10 38.97 40.88 -40.04
C LEU A 10 38.72 41.05 -41.57
N VAL A 11 37.62 40.50 -42.08
CA VAL A 11 37.15 40.83 -43.45
C VAL A 11 35.85 41.61 -43.31
N LEU A 12 35.91 42.91 -43.54
CA LEU A 12 34.74 43.74 -43.78
C LEU A 12 34.19 43.45 -45.19
N ALA A 13 32.99 42.88 -45.24
CA ALA A 13 32.17 42.86 -46.45
C ALA A 13 31.00 43.82 -46.25
N THR A 14 31.04 44.99 -46.87
CA THR A 14 29.91 45.92 -46.93
C THR A 14 28.90 45.39 -47.96
N GLY A 15 27.86 44.73 -47.47
CA GLY A 15 26.70 44.33 -48.29
C GLY A 15 25.55 45.32 -48.07
N THR A 16 25.06 45.91 -49.11
CA THR A 16 23.90 46.79 -49.16
C THR A 16 22.64 46.06 -48.75
N ALA A 17 22.03 46.43 -47.61
CA ALA A 17 20.75 45.91 -47.16
C ALA A 17 19.62 46.52 -48.02
N SER A 18 18.99 45.69 -48.85
CA SER A 18 17.67 46.02 -49.39
C SER A 18 16.64 45.71 -48.31
N PHE A 19 15.98 46.75 -47.80
CA PHE A 19 14.80 46.59 -46.92
C PHE A 19 13.60 46.16 -47.75
N ALA A 20 13.39 44.84 -47.94
CA ALA A 20 12.07 44.31 -48.22
C ALA A 20 11.28 44.40 -46.91
N ALA A 21 10.25 45.25 -46.87
CA ALA A 21 9.30 45.26 -45.79
C ALA A 21 8.49 43.97 -45.86
N ASP A 22 8.97 42.95 -45.21
CA ASP A 22 8.21 41.72 -45.00
C ASP A 22 7.12 42.04 -43.97
N ALA A 23 5.87 41.95 -44.38
CA ALA A 23 4.73 42.11 -43.47
C ALA A 23 4.83 40.97 -42.48
N ILE A 24 5.12 41.30 -41.20
CA ILE A 24 5.06 40.36 -40.12
C ILE A 24 3.58 39.97 -39.97
N GLU A 25 3.16 38.82 -40.53
CA GLU A 25 1.93 38.19 -40.16
C GLU A 25 1.97 37.97 -38.63
N PRO A 26 0.97 38.51 -37.89
CA PRO A 26 0.91 38.24 -36.46
C PRO A 26 0.84 36.71 -36.28
N ALA A 27 1.85 36.15 -35.59
CA ALA A 27 1.83 34.74 -35.20
C ALA A 27 0.47 34.46 -34.54
N MET A 28 -0.32 33.57 -35.16
CA MET A 28 -1.54 33.10 -34.53
C MET A 28 -1.18 32.66 -33.12
N PRO A 29 -1.94 33.05 -32.08
CA PRO A 29 -1.74 32.50 -30.72
C PRO A 29 -1.75 30.98 -30.86
N MET A 30 -0.63 30.36 -30.53
CA MET A 30 -0.57 28.91 -30.44
C MET A 30 -1.54 28.53 -29.31
N GLU A 31 -2.67 27.94 -29.68
CA GLU A 31 -3.63 27.41 -28.73
C GLU A 31 -2.87 26.38 -27.91
N GLU A 32 -2.57 26.72 -26.64
CA GLU A 32 -1.92 25.77 -25.73
C GLU A 32 -2.78 24.52 -25.71
N ALA A 33 -2.23 23.40 -26.20
CA ALA A 33 -2.91 22.12 -26.14
C ALA A 33 -3.30 21.88 -24.69
N PRO A 34 -4.57 21.49 -24.40
CA PRO A 34 -4.99 21.26 -23.05
C PRO A 34 -4.04 20.27 -22.38
N MET A 35 -3.45 20.67 -21.25
CA MET A 35 -2.54 19.80 -20.49
C MET A 35 -3.33 18.60 -20.02
N VAL A 36 -3.12 17.46 -20.68
CA VAL A 36 -3.74 16.20 -20.31
C VAL A 36 -3.06 15.73 -19.01
N PHE A 37 -3.87 15.47 -17.99
CA PHE A 37 -3.37 14.95 -16.71
C PHE A 37 -2.59 13.65 -16.92
N SER A 38 -1.43 13.51 -16.28
CA SER A 38 -0.60 12.30 -16.33
C SER A 38 -0.51 11.65 -14.95
N TRP A 39 -0.72 10.35 -14.91
CA TRP A 39 -0.54 9.55 -13.69
C TRP A 39 0.92 9.18 -13.41
N THR A 40 1.85 9.48 -14.34
CA THR A 40 3.28 9.24 -14.15
C THR A 40 3.83 10.15 -13.08
N GLY A 41 4.60 9.57 -12.14
CA GLY A 41 5.27 10.29 -11.07
C GLY A 41 5.37 9.45 -9.81
N VAL A 42 6.11 9.97 -8.84
CA VAL A 42 6.17 9.43 -7.48
C VAL A 42 5.11 10.11 -6.63
N TYR A 43 4.63 9.42 -5.63
CA TYR A 43 3.63 9.95 -4.72
C TYR A 43 3.86 9.49 -3.29
N LEU A 44 3.40 10.30 -2.34
CA LEU A 44 3.39 10.03 -0.91
C LEU A 44 2.01 10.40 -0.38
N GLY A 45 1.44 9.54 0.45
CA GLY A 45 0.10 9.75 0.97
C GLY A 45 -0.10 9.23 2.38
N ALA A 46 -1.26 9.60 2.92
CA ALA A 46 -1.78 9.09 4.17
C ALA A 46 -3.12 8.38 3.93
N GLN A 47 -3.41 7.38 4.73
CA GLN A 47 -4.62 6.57 4.62
C GLN A 47 -5.22 6.29 5.99
N ALA A 48 -6.53 6.09 6.00
CA ALA A 48 -7.29 5.59 7.13
C ALA A 48 -8.31 4.58 6.64
N GLY A 49 -8.71 3.64 7.49
CA GLY A 49 -9.63 2.60 7.09
C GLY A 49 -10.15 1.79 8.24
N TYR A 50 -10.88 0.76 7.89
CA TYR A 50 -11.40 -0.24 8.81
C TYR A 50 -11.03 -1.63 8.32
N LEU A 51 -10.47 -2.42 9.22
CA LEU A 51 -10.03 -3.79 9.01
C LEU A 51 -10.97 -4.72 9.78
N TRP A 52 -11.30 -5.85 9.17
CA TRP A 52 -11.93 -7.00 9.82
C TRP A 52 -11.27 -8.27 9.32
N GLY A 53 -11.12 -9.22 10.19
CA GLY A 53 -10.45 -10.48 9.89
C GLY A 53 -11.23 -11.67 10.39
N ASP A 54 -10.82 -12.82 9.90
CA ASP A 54 -11.24 -14.13 10.39
C ASP A 54 -9.98 -14.96 10.62
N GLY A 55 -9.88 -15.54 11.80
CA GLY A 55 -8.79 -16.42 12.17
C GLY A 55 -9.28 -17.66 12.87
N SER A 56 -8.57 -18.75 12.70
CA SER A 56 -8.81 -19.97 13.47
C SER A 56 -7.51 -20.46 14.10
N LEU A 57 -7.65 -21.00 15.29
CA LEU A 57 -6.60 -21.62 16.05
C LEU A 57 -7.01 -23.04 16.35
N VAL A 58 -6.23 -24.02 15.89
CA VAL A 58 -6.52 -25.44 16.09
C VAL A 58 -5.33 -26.10 16.77
N PHE A 59 -5.60 -26.72 17.92
CA PHE A 59 -4.61 -27.49 18.67
C PHE A 59 -4.61 -28.96 18.24
N THR A 60 -3.48 -29.62 18.38
CA THR A 60 -3.33 -31.06 18.01
C THR A 60 -4.23 -32.00 18.83
N ASN A 61 -4.72 -31.58 19.98
CA ASN A 61 -5.71 -32.35 20.78
C ASN A 61 -7.14 -32.17 20.31
N GLY A 62 -7.38 -31.34 19.25
CA GLY A 62 -8.70 -31.06 18.69
C GLY A 62 -9.43 -29.89 19.35
N ASP A 63 -8.83 -29.21 20.31
CA ASP A 63 -9.36 -27.97 20.83
C ASP A 63 -9.22 -26.86 19.78
N PHE A 64 -10.13 -25.90 19.74
CA PHE A 64 -10.12 -24.83 18.76
C PHE A 64 -10.59 -23.49 19.35
N SER A 65 -10.21 -22.42 18.70
CA SER A 65 -10.70 -21.05 18.96
C SER A 65 -10.86 -20.33 17.63
N ASN A 66 -11.92 -19.54 17.51
CA ASN A 66 -12.12 -18.65 16.36
C ASN A 66 -11.93 -17.21 16.83
N THR A 67 -11.20 -16.43 16.03
CA THR A 67 -10.96 -15.01 16.26
C THR A 67 -11.51 -14.21 15.10
N SER A 68 -12.00 -13.02 15.38
CA SER A 68 -12.51 -12.08 14.38
C SER A 68 -12.03 -10.67 14.72
N PRO A 69 -10.69 -10.42 14.60
CA PRO A 69 -10.15 -9.10 14.93
C PRO A 69 -10.72 -8.04 14.01
N ASP A 70 -11.20 -6.95 14.58
CA ASP A 70 -11.69 -5.82 13.83
C ASP A 70 -11.29 -4.49 14.48
N GLY A 71 -11.06 -3.47 13.66
CA GLY A 71 -10.63 -2.18 14.15
C GLY A 71 -10.31 -1.16 13.08
N PHE A 72 -10.05 0.05 13.53
CA PHE A 72 -9.60 1.13 12.64
C PHE A 72 -8.11 0.99 12.36
N LEU A 73 -7.72 1.43 11.17
CA LEU A 73 -6.33 1.55 10.79
C LEU A 73 -6.01 2.96 10.28
N GLY A 74 -4.76 3.37 10.47
CA GLY A 74 -4.25 4.63 9.95
C GLY A 74 -2.77 4.47 9.57
N GLY A 75 -2.37 5.05 8.45
CA GLY A 75 -1.00 4.84 7.98
C GLY A 75 -0.59 5.75 6.84
N ILE A 76 0.57 5.45 6.30
CA ILE A 76 1.16 6.15 5.17
C ILE A 76 1.47 5.18 4.04
N TYR A 77 1.51 5.69 2.82
CA TYR A 77 1.89 4.92 1.64
C TYR A 77 2.69 5.78 0.68
N ALA A 78 3.58 5.15 -0.05
CA ALA A 78 4.39 5.78 -1.08
C ALA A 78 4.54 4.86 -2.27
N GLY A 79 4.64 5.44 -3.47
CA GLY A 79 4.77 4.64 -4.68
C GLY A 79 5.20 5.46 -5.87
N ALA A 80 5.30 4.77 -6.98
CA ALA A 80 5.58 5.36 -8.28
C ALA A 80 4.70 4.70 -9.35
N ASN A 81 4.16 5.53 -10.23
CA ASN A 81 3.37 5.12 -11.37
C ASN A 81 4.04 5.54 -12.68
N MET A 82 3.85 4.75 -13.71
CA MET A 82 4.21 5.05 -15.09
C MET A 82 2.99 4.82 -15.98
N GLN A 83 2.48 5.87 -16.59
CA GLN A 83 1.40 5.81 -17.57
C GLN A 83 1.95 5.52 -18.94
N LEU A 84 1.42 4.50 -19.58
CA LEU A 84 1.75 4.09 -20.94
C LEU A 84 0.87 4.84 -21.95
N ASN A 85 1.33 4.93 -23.22
CA ASN A 85 0.62 5.65 -24.28
C ASN A 85 -0.78 5.09 -24.60
N ASN A 86 -1.08 3.88 -24.19
CA ASN A 86 -2.38 3.21 -24.38
C ASN A 86 -3.34 3.39 -23.20
N GLY A 87 -3.00 4.26 -22.24
CA GLY A 87 -3.82 4.55 -21.05
C GLY A 87 -3.60 3.60 -19.87
N PHE A 88 -2.84 2.52 -20.02
CA PHE A 88 -2.48 1.69 -18.87
C PHE A 88 -1.49 2.41 -17.96
N VAL A 89 -1.66 2.19 -16.67
CA VAL A 89 -0.78 2.69 -15.61
C VAL A 89 -0.23 1.50 -14.86
N ILE A 90 1.09 1.36 -14.85
CA ILE A 90 1.78 0.35 -14.05
C ILE A 90 2.56 1.04 -12.94
N GLY A 91 2.70 0.40 -11.79
CA GLY A 91 3.39 1.00 -10.67
C GLY A 91 3.79 0.01 -9.59
N ALA A 92 4.47 0.54 -8.60
CA ALA A 92 4.79 -0.16 -7.37
C ALA A 92 4.48 0.76 -6.19
N GLU A 93 4.07 0.15 -5.08
CA GLU A 93 3.66 0.86 -3.88
C GLU A 93 4.10 0.08 -2.64
N ALA A 94 4.49 0.80 -1.60
CA ALA A 94 4.68 0.27 -0.26
C ALA A 94 3.85 1.07 0.73
N ASP A 95 3.31 0.38 1.73
CA ASP A 95 2.53 1.02 2.79
C ASP A 95 2.85 0.41 4.16
N ILE A 96 2.58 1.21 5.19
CA ILE A 96 2.55 0.78 6.58
C ILE A 96 1.35 1.44 7.26
N ALA A 97 0.61 0.67 8.03
CA ALA A 97 -0.54 1.14 8.79
C ALA A 97 -0.50 0.56 10.21
N TRP A 98 -0.78 1.40 11.18
CA TRP A 98 -1.04 1.00 12.57
C TRP A 98 -2.52 0.75 12.73
N THR A 99 -2.86 -0.23 13.54
CA THR A 99 -4.25 -0.62 13.77
C THR A 99 -4.51 -0.79 15.26
N ASN A 100 -5.76 -0.65 15.66
CA ASN A 100 -6.26 -1.02 16.98
C ASN A 100 -7.22 -2.21 16.88
N ALA A 101 -7.00 -3.08 15.89
CA ALA A 101 -7.79 -4.30 15.75
C ALA A 101 -7.39 -5.29 16.84
N ASP A 102 -8.34 -5.59 17.69
CA ASP A 102 -8.22 -6.54 18.79
C ASP A 102 -9.42 -7.50 18.80
N ASP A 103 -9.20 -8.69 19.32
CA ASP A 103 -10.26 -9.65 19.57
C ASP A 103 -9.96 -10.48 20.83
N ASN A 104 -11.01 -10.74 21.59
CA ASN A 104 -11.00 -11.60 22.77
C ASN A 104 -11.77 -12.88 22.48
N ALA A 105 -11.05 -13.94 22.15
CA ALA A 105 -11.65 -15.22 21.81
C ALA A 105 -11.68 -16.18 22.99
N VAL A 106 -12.74 -16.98 23.05
CA VAL A 106 -12.86 -18.09 24.00
C VAL A 106 -12.49 -19.41 23.32
N GLY A 107 -11.75 -20.25 24.04
CA GLY A 107 -11.41 -21.59 23.56
C GLY A 107 -12.56 -22.56 23.71
N PHE A 108 -12.60 -23.54 22.82
CA PHE A 108 -13.54 -24.68 22.85
C PHE A 108 -12.72 -25.98 22.85
N ASN A 109 -13.21 -26.98 23.59
CA ASN A 109 -12.64 -28.32 23.49
C ASN A 109 -13.09 -29.01 22.20
N ALA A 110 -12.49 -30.16 21.88
CA ALA A 110 -12.81 -30.97 20.71
C ALA A 110 -14.30 -31.39 20.62
N ALA A 111 -15.04 -31.34 21.71
CA ALA A 111 -16.48 -31.60 21.76
C ALA A 111 -17.34 -30.33 21.62
N GLY A 112 -16.72 -29.18 21.37
CA GLY A 112 -17.40 -27.87 21.21
C GLY A 112 -17.88 -27.27 22.56
N VAL A 113 -17.35 -27.69 23.69
CA VAL A 113 -17.68 -27.12 24.99
C VAL A 113 -16.72 -25.99 25.28
N GLN A 114 -17.28 -24.80 25.55
CA GLN A 114 -16.53 -23.59 25.86
C GLN A 114 -15.76 -23.67 27.16
N TYR A 115 -14.53 -23.23 27.16
CA TYR A 115 -13.74 -23.05 28.40
C TYR A 115 -14.18 -21.80 29.15
N PRO A 116 -14.13 -21.80 30.49
CA PRO A 116 -14.51 -20.64 31.29
C PRO A 116 -13.48 -19.50 31.11
N PHE A 117 -13.95 -18.34 30.69
CA PHE A 117 -13.19 -17.09 30.67
C PHE A 117 -13.34 -16.37 32.01
N PRO A 118 -12.32 -15.67 32.63
CA PRO A 118 -11.00 -15.36 32.05
C PRO A 118 -9.89 -16.35 32.47
N ALA A 119 -10.19 -17.48 33.05
CA ALA A 119 -9.17 -18.44 33.48
C ALA A 119 -8.46 -19.13 32.30
N ASN A 120 -9.15 -19.26 31.18
CA ASN A 120 -8.61 -19.75 29.92
C ASN A 120 -9.17 -18.90 28.80
N GLY A 121 -8.30 -18.17 28.09
CA GLY A 121 -8.69 -17.26 27.02
C GLY A 121 -7.54 -17.01 26.05
N PHE A 122 -7.88 -16.47 24.90
CA PHE A 122 -6.94 -16.10 23.87
C PHE A 122 -7.25 -14.66 23.44
N GLU A 123 -6.24 -13.79 23.50
CA GLU A 123 -6.29 -12.42 22.99
C GLU A 123 -5.36 -12.31 21.81
N GLN A 124 -5.81 -11.67 20.75
CA GLN A 124 -5.02 -11.41 19.56
C GLN A 124 -5.12 -9.94 19.18
N ASP A 125 -3.98 -9.27 19.16
CA ASP A 125 -3.85 -7.86 18.80
C ASP A 125 -3.00 -7.74 17.54
N VAL A 126 -3.47 -6.99 16.56
CA VAL A 126 -2.71 -6.61 15.37
C VAL A 126 -2.20 -5.19 15.56
N ASN A 127 -0.89 -5.03 15.75
CA ASN A 127 -0.30 -3.72 16.03
C ASN A 127 -0.07 -2.89 14.77
N TRP A 128 0.52 -3.50 13.74
CA TRP A 128 0.74 -2.86 12.45
C TRP A 128 0.69 -3.86 11.31
N THR A 129 0.33 -3.35 10.16
CA THR A 129 0.37 -4.07 8.88
C THR A 129 1.16 -3.28 7.86
N GLY A 130 1.81 -3.96 6.93
CA GLY A 130 2.54 -3.34 5.84
C GLY A 130 2.47 -4.20 4.59
N ALA A 131 2.68 -3.59 3.42
CA ALA A 131 2.73 -4.33 2.17
C ALA A 131 3.66 -3.70 1.14
N VAL A 132 4.18 -4.54 0.25
CA VAL A 132 4.85 -4.11 -0.98
C VAL A 132 4.12 -4.75 -2.16
N ARG A 133 3.59 -3.91 -3.06
CA ARG A 133 2.65 -4.32 -4.10
C ARG A 133 3.01 -3.79 -5.46
N ALA A 134 2.79 -4.58 -6.51
CA ALA A 134 2.69 -4.10 -7.89
C ALA A 134 1.26 -3.61 -8.15
N ARG A 135 1.11 -2.60 -9.02
CA ARG A 135 -0.18 -2.00 -9.38
C ARG A 135 -0.37 -2.02 -10.89
N LEU A 136 -1.61 -2.21 -11.30
CA LEU A 136 -2.04 -2.08 -12.69
C LEU A 136 -3.38 -1.33 -12.72
N GLY A 137 -3.45 -0.22 -13.42
CA GLY A 137 -4.65 0.59 -13.59
C GLY A 137 -4.88 0.99 -15.05
N TYR A 138 -6.01 1.63 -15.28
CA TYR A 138 -6.34 2.22 -16.56
C TYR A 138 -6.82 3.67 -16.37
N ALA A 139 -6.07 4.61 -16.95
CA ALA A 139 -6.34 6.03 -16.83
C ALA A 139 -7.52 6.45 -17.72
N VAL A 140 -8.54 7.03 -17.10
CA VAL A 140 -9.65 7.72 -17.76
C VAL A 140 -9.62 9.17 -17.27
N ASP A 141 -8.85 10.00 -17.96
CA ASP A 141 -8.54 11.36 -17.54
C ASP A 141 -8.02 11.41 -16.09
N ARG A 142 -8.77 12.03 -15.18
CA ARG A 142 -8.45 12.18 -13.76
C ARG A 142 -8.96 11.03 -12.88
N PHE A 143 -9.50 9.99 -13.47
CA PHE A 143 -10.01 8.80 -12.77
C PHE A 143 -9.16 7.58 -13.12
N LEU A 144 -8.72 6.82 -12.11
CA LEU A 144 -7.88 5.63 -12.27
C LEU A 144 -8.44 4.46 -11.46
N PRO A 145 -9.25 3.59 -12.06
CA PRO A 145 -9.48 2.26 -11.51
C PRO A 145 -8.20 1.44 -11.58
N TYR A 146 -7.91 0.68 -10.51
CA TYR A 146 -6.71 -0.14 -10.44
C TYR A 146 -6.91 -1.40 -9.61
N ILE A 147 -6.02 -2.35 -9.83
CA ILE A 147 -5.78 -3.51 -8.97
C ILE A 147 -4.33 -3.46 -8.48
N ALA A 148 -4.07 -4.02 -7.30
CA ALA A 148 -2.74 -4.12 -6.73
C ALA A 148 -2.58 -5.41 -5.96
N GLY A 149 -1.42 -6.04 -6.08
CA GLY A 149 -1.14 -7.28 -5.37
C GLY A 149 0.35 -7.43 -5.06
N GLY A 150 0.65 -8.16 -4.00
CA GLY A 150 2.02 -8.33 -3.53
C GLY A 150 2.15 -9.08 -2.24
N VAL A 151 3.20 -8.76 -1.49
CA VAL A 151 3.53 -9.37 -0.20
C VAL A 151 3.08 -8.45 0.92
N ALA A 152 2.43 -9.02 1.92
CA ALA A 152 2.00 -8.33 3.13
C ALA A 152 2.74 -8.87 4.36
N PHE A 153 2.84 -8.02 5.36
CA PHE A 153 3.44 -8.29 6.66
C PHE A 153 2.49 -7.78 7.74
N ALA A 154 2.39 -8.51 8.85
CA ALA A 154 1.65 -8.08 10.03
C ALA A 154 2.42 -8.44 11.30
N ASP A 155 2.39 -7.56 12.27
CA ASP A 155 2.88 -7.81 13.61
C ASP A 155 1.69 -8.11 14.51
N VAL A 156 1.67 -9.34 15.03
CA VAL A 156 0.56 -9.87 15.80
C VAL A 156 1.05 -10.32 17.16
N ASN A 157 0.47 -9.73 18.20
CA ASN A 157 0.67 -10.16 19.58
C ASN A 157 -0.43 -11.12 19.97
N GLN A 158 -0.04 -12.27 20.51
CA GLN A 158 -0.94 -13.28 21.01
C GLN A 158 -0.72 -13.45 22.52
N THR A 159 -1.79 -13.33 23.29
CA THR A 159 -1.78 -13.61 24.72
C THR A 159 -2.67 -14.80 25.01
N LEU A 160 -2.06 -15.91 25.42
CA LEU A 160 -2.79 -17.08 25.91
C LEU A 160 -2.86 -17.04 27.44
N VAL A 161 -4.08 -17.05 27.99
CA VAL A 161 -4.29 -17.22 29.43
C VAL A 161 -4.66 -18.66 29.68
N SER A 162 -3.84 -19.37 30.50
CA SER A 162 -4.10 -20.75 30.94
C SER A 162 -3.94 -20.86 32.44
N ALA A 163 -4.99 -21.32 33.10
CA ALA A 163 -5.07 -21.44 34.57
C ALA A 163 -4.69 -20.12 35.30
N GLY A 164 -5.04 -18.96 34.71
CA GLY A 164 -4.76 -17.64 35.27
C GLY A 164 -3.32 -17.15 35.06
N VAL A 165 -2.51 -17.84 34.27
CA VAL A 165 -1.16 -17.42 33.86
C VAL A 165 -1.20 -16.97 32.42
N ALA A 166 -0.71 -15.74 32.14
CA ALA A 166 -0.61 -15.19 30.78
C ALA A 166 0.72 -15.56 30.14
N TYR A 167 0.67 -16.05 28.91
CA TYR A 167 1.81 -16.36 28.05
C TYR A 167 1.70 -15.45 26.82
N ASN A 168 2.67 -14.56 26.64
CA ASN A 168 2.73 -13.63 25.53
C ASN A 168 3.66 -14.16 24.43
N ARG A 169 3.25 -13.99 23.19
CA ARG A 169 4.03 -14.36 22.01
C ARG A 169 3.87 -13.29 20.94
N ASP A 170 5.00 -12.75 20.48
CA ASP A 170 5.09 -11.76 19.41
C ASP A 170 5.56 -12.46 18.13
N ASN A 171 4.83 -12.32 17.05
CA ASN A 171 5.19 -12.92 15.76
C ASN A 171 4.91 -11.95 14.60
N THR A 172 5.82 -11.98 13.62
CA THR A 172 5.59 -11.31 12.33
C THR A 172 5.08 -12.32 11.32
N TYR A 173 3.88 -12.09 10.83
CA TYR A 173 3.25 -12.89 9.77
C TYR A 173 3.62 -12.32 8.40
N THR A 174 3.83 -13.21 7.44
CA THR A 174 4.06 -12.84 6.05
C THR A 174 3.04 -13.55 5.18
N GLY A 175 2.39 -12.80 4.31
CA GLY A 175 1.33 -13.33 3.45
C GLY A 175 1.30 -12.66 2.09
N TRP A 176 0.27 -12.96 1.32
CA TRP A 176 -0.02 -12.29 0.06
C TRP A 176 -1.25 -11.38 0.21
N THR A 177 -1.28 -10.32 -0.58
CA THR A 177 -2.40 -9.38 -0.59
C THR A 177 -2.84 -9.06 -2.01
N LEU A 178 -4.14 -8.91 -2.19
CA LEU A 178 -4.76 -8.47 -3.43
C LEU A 178 -5.81 -7.42 -3.08
N GLY A 179 -5.79 -6.31 -3.82
CA GLY A 179 -6.76 -5.24 -3.63
C GLY A 179 -7.16 -4.60 -4.94
N GLY A 180 -8.20 -3.81 -4.87
CA GLY A 180 -8.66 -3.00 -5.99
C GLY A 180 -9.30 -1.73 -5.50
N GLY A 181 -9.19 -0.69 -6.29
CA GLY A 181 -9.68 0.62 -5.89
C GLY A 181 -9.80 1.59 -7.02
N VAL A 182 -10.14 2.79 -6.64
CA VAL A 182 -10.23 3.92 -7.56
C VAL A 182 -9.48 5.10 -6.98
N GLU A 183 -8.79 5.82 -7.86
CA GLU A 183 -8.15 7.10 -7.53
C GLU A 183 -8.77 8.21 -8.37
N TYR A 184 -8.87 9.39 -7.79
CA TYR A 184 -9.32 10.60 -8.46
C TYR A 184 -8.36 11.75 -8.21
N ALA A 185 -7.86 12.35 -9.28
CA ALA A 185 -6.97 13.52 -9.22
C ALA A 185 -7.79 14.81 -9.12
N PHE A 186 -7.92 15.36 -7.92
CA PHE A 186 -8.60 16.63 -7.67
C PHE A 186 -7.84 17.80 -8.31
N THR A 187 -6.50 17.73 -8.26
CA THR A 187 -5.57 18.65 -8.93
C THR A 187 -4.49 17.83 -9.61
N ASP A 188 -3.51 18.47 -10.21
CA ASP A 188 -2.37 17.78 -10.84
C ASP A 188 -1.46 17.08 -9.82
N ASN A 189 -1.54 17.47 -8.56
CA ASN A 189 -0.72 16.93 -7.50
C ASN A 189 -1.54 16.22 -6.40
N LEU A 190 -2.82 16.55 -6.22
CA LEU A 190 -3.64 16.03 -5.13
C LEU A 190 -4.56 14.92 -5.62
N ILE A 191 -4.40 13.72 -5.06
CA ILE A 191 -5.13 12.52 -5.45
C ILE A 191 -5.83 11.94 -4.23
N GLY A 192 -7.13 11.64 -4.37
CA GLY A 192 -7.90 10.87 -3.41
C GLY A 192 -8.01 9.43 -3.85
N ARG A 193 -8.10 8.51 -2.89
CA ARG A 193 -8.17 7.05 -3.09
C ARG A 193 -9.29 6.43 -2.27
N LEU A 194 -9.94 5.43 -2.86
CA LEU A 194 -10.77 4.43 -2.15
C LEU A 194 -10.29 3.04 -2.59
N GLU A 195 -9.93 2.18 -1.64
CA GLU A 195 -9.41 0.84 -1.90
C GLU A 195 -10.10 -0.18 -1.00
N TYR A 196 -10.40 -1.35 -1.55
CA TYR A 196 -10.69 -2.58 -0.82
C TYR A 196 -9.51 -3.53 -0.97
N ARG A 197 -9.12 -4.19 0.13
CA ARG A 197 -7.98 -5.09 0.18
C ARG A 197 -8.35 -6.38 0.91
N TYR A 198 -7.93 -7.49 0.35
CA TYR A 198 -7.90 -8.81 0.99
C TYR A 198 -6.45 -9.20 1.23
N THR A 199 -6.17 -9.76 2.40
CA THR A 199 -4.85 -10.27 2.75
C THR A 199 -5.00 -11.64 3.40
N ASP A 200 -4.13 -12.57 3.01
CA ASP A 200 -4.07 -13.95 3.50
C ASP A 200 -2.64 -14.21 3.98
N PHE A 201 -2.50 -14.44 5.26
CA PHE A 201 -1.21 -14.71 5.90
C PHE A 201 -0.88 -16.21 5.93
N GLY A 202 -1.78 -17.06 5.40
CA GLY A 202 -1.61 -18.51 5.34
C GLY A 202 -1.61 -19.18 6.71
N ASP A 203 -1.27 -20.45 6.69
CA ASP A 203 -1.17 -21.27 7.89
C ASP A 203 0.21 -21.07 8.54
N VAL A 204 0.23 -20.75 9.82
CA VAL A 204 1.46 -20.67 10.61
C VAL A 204 1.45 -21.80 11.65
N ASP A 205 2.40 -22.72 11.50
CA ASP A 205 2.57 -23.82 12.42
C ASP A 205 3.47 -23.41 13.59
N PHE A 206 2.96 -23.49 14.79
CA PHE A 206 3.72 -23.31 16.02
C PHE A 206 4.06 -24.65 16.64
N GLY A 207 5.35 -24.94 16.76
CA GLY A 207 5.86 -26.10 17.48
C GLY A 207 5.52 -26.05 18.97
N ALA A 208 5.65 -27.18 19.67
CA ALA A 208 5.50 -27.23 21.11
C ALA A 208 6.58 -26.42 21.81
N ASP A 209 6.22 -25.34 22.49
CA ASP A 209 7.10 -24.58 23.39
C ASP A 209 6.76 -24.96 24.82
N GLY A 210 7.44 -25.99 25.32
CA GLY A 210 7.47 -26.38 26.74
C GLY A 210 6.16 -26.48 27.52
N PHE A 211 5.14 -25.68 27.18
CA PHE A 211 3.83 -25.62 27.84
C PHE A 211 2.64 -25.63 26.88
N LEU A 212 2.83 -25.28 25.59
CA LEU A 212 1.76 -25.24 24.61
C LEU A 212 1.83 -26.44 23.67
N LEU A 213 0.69 -27.03 23.37
CA LEU A 213 0.55 -28.03 22.33
C LEU A 213 0.88 -27.41 20.97
N PRO A 214 1.42 -28.19 20.01
CA PRO A 214 1.54 -27.73 18.65
C PRO A 214 0.19 -27.25 18.13
N GLN A 215 0.18 -26.09 17.46
CA GLN A 215 -1.03 -25.45 16.96
C GLN A 215 -0.80 -24.90 15.58
N THR A 216 -1.82 -24.89 14.75
CA THR A 216 -1.87 -24.21 13.46
C THR A 216 -2.79 -23.01 13.58
N THR A 217 -2.34 -21.86 13.15
CA THR A 217 -3.13 -20.63 13.11
C THR A 217 -3.23 -20.19 11.65
N ASP A 218 -4.43 -19.93 11.17
CA ASP A 218 -4.67 -19.18 9.96
C ASP A 218 -5.20 -17.79 10.28
N LEU A 219 -4.89 -16.81 9.42
CA LEU A 219 -5.37 -15.45 9.54
C LEU A 219 -5.61 -14.86 8.16
N THR A 220 -6.85 -14.46 7.92
CA THR A 220 -7.21 -13.66 6.75
C THR A 220 -7.79 -12.32 7.18
N THR A 221 -7.51 -11.27 6.44
CA THR A 221 -8.04 -9.94 6.73
C THR A 221 -8.62 -9.28 5.49
N ASN A 222 -9.62 -8.48 5.72
CA ASN A 222 -10.25 -7.61 4.74
C ASN A 222 -10.18 -6.18 5.27
N ASP A 223 -9.93 -5.22 4.42
CA ASP A 223 -10.01 -3.82 4.82
C ASP A 223 -10.53 -2.92 3.70
N VAL A 224 -11.16 -1.82 4.12
CA VAL A 224 -11.54 -0.69 3.26
C VAL A 224 -10.76 0.52 3.70
N ARG A 225 -10.08 1.17 2.77
CA ARG A 225 -9.22 2.34 3.02
C ARG A 225 -9.64 3.52 2.18
N VAL A 226 -9.59 4.68 2.80
CA VAL A 226 -9.61 5.97 2.10
C VAL A 226 -8.25 6.61 2.28
N GLY A 227 -7.76 7.28 1.25
CA GLY A 227 -6.44 7.90 1.28
C GLY A 227 -6.40 9.21 0.51
N ILE A 228 -5.40 9.99 0.84
CA ILE A 228 -5.04 11.20 0.11
C ILE A 228 -3.53 11.20 -0.13
N SER A 229 -3.10 11.56 -1.33
CA SER A 229 -1.68 11.60 -1.68
C SER A 229 -1.32 12.83 -2.47
N TYR A 230 -0.06 13.21 -2.34
CA TYR A 230 0.59 14.24 -3.15
C TYR A 230 1.49 13.55 -4.17
N LYS A 231 1.25 13.85 -5.45
CA LYS A 231 2.06 13.42 -6.59
C LYS A 231 3.05 14.52 -6.94
N PHE A 232 4.31 14.16 -7.10
CA PHE A 232 5.42 15.03 -7.49
C PHE A 232 5.64 15.07 -9.00
#